data_4f3760dd3fa4a3e87012350d21a94287
#
_entry.id   4f3760dd3fa4a3e87012350d21a94287
#
_cell.length_a   1.000
_cell.length_b   1.000
_cell.length_c   1.000
_cell.angle_alpha   90.00
_cell.angle_beta   90.00
_cell.angle_gamma   90.00
#
_symmetry.space_group_name_H-M   'P 1'
#
loop_
_entity.id
_entity.type
_entity.pdbx_description
1 polymer ?
#
loop_
_entity_poly.entity_id
_entity_poly.type
_entity_poly.pdbx_seq_one_letter_code
_entity_poly.pdbx_strand_id
1 'polypeptide(L)'
;PMFHANAWALPYSCALVGTKMVFPGYQLDGKSLFELFETERVTVSAGVPTVWLALLQHMGQNKLKFSTMNRTVIGGSACPPAMIRSFQEDYGVQVLHAWGMTEMSPLGTVSTLKSKHLDLPKDSKLAIQSKQGRSIFGVDLKIVDDAGKDLPWDGKAFGNLLVRGPWISNGYFKGEGGDPMRKDEDGMEWFPTGDVATIDPDGYMQITDRSKDVIKSGGEWISSIDLENAAVAHPAVAEAAVIGIRHPKWDERPLLIVVKKKDSQVTREELIKFFDGKVAKWWMPDDVVFVEQLPHTATGKLLKTKLREDFKDYKLPTA
;
A
#
# COMPACT_ATOMS: atom_id res chain seq x y z
N PRO A 1 -4.15 -16.53 -4.00
CA PRO A 1 -4.86 -16.96 -5.21
C PRO A 1 -3.88 -17.20 -6.36
N MET A 2 -3.98 -18.39 -7.01
CA MET A 2 -3.07 -18.78 -8.09
C MET A 2 -3.12 -17.87 -9.31
N PHE A 3 -4.24 -17.20 -9.55
CA PHE A 3 -4.41 -16.25 -10.67
C PHE A 3 -3.71 -14.90 -10.43
N HIS A 4 -3.24 -14.61 -9.21
CA HIS A 4 -2.61 -13.33 -8.89
C HIS A 4 -1.09 -13.46 -8.91
N ALA A 5 -0.48 -13.15 -10.05
CA ALA A 5 0.95 -13.32 -10.32
C ALA A 5 1.47 -14.71 -9.87
N ASN A 6 0.68 -15.75 -10.18
CA ASN A 6 0.92 -17.14 -9.79
C ASN A 6 1.19 -17.31 -8.28
N ALA A 7 0.27 -16.76 -7.44
CA ALA A 7 0.39 -16.72 -5.99
C ALA A 7 1.74 -16.11 -5.55
N TRP A 8 2.10 -14.96 -6.14
CA TRP A 8 3.34 -14.23 -5.90
C TRP A 8 4.60 -15.08 -6.09
N ALA A 9 4.58 -15.97 -7.07
CA ALA A 9 5.64 -16.92 -7.41
C ALA A 9 6.04 -17.89 -6.27
N LEU A 10 5.28 -17.93 -5.18
CA LEU A 10 5.56 -18.83 -4.03
C LEU A 10 5.59 -20.31 -4.40
N PRO A 11 4.70 -20.86 -5.28
CA PRO A 11 4.77 -22.26 -5.67
C PRO A 11 6.11 -22.65 -6.30
N TYR A 12 6.69 -21.76 -7.11
CA TYR A 12 7.99 -22.00 -7.73
C TYR A 12 9.13 -21.90 -6.72
N SER A 13 9.12 -20.86 -5.87
CA SER A 13 10.13 -20.65 -4.84
C SER A 13 10.12 -21.79 -3.81
N CYS A 14 8.94 -22.24 -3.38
CA CYS A 14 8.82 -23.34 -2.45
C CYS A 14 9.33 -24.67 -3.05
N ALA A 15 9.01 -24.95 -4.31
CA ALA A 15 9.51 -26.12 -5.01
C ALA A 15 11.05 -26.09 -5.14
N LEU A 16 11.60 -24.92 -5.46
CA LEU A 16 13.06 -24.73 -5.64
C LEU A 16 13.85 -25.07 -4.37
N VAL A 17 13.31 -24.74 -3.18
CA VAL A 17 14.01 -24.93 -1.89
C VAL A 17 13.45 -26.09 -1.07
N GLY A 18 12.52 -26.88 -1.58
CA GLY A 18 11.93 -28.02 -0.90
C GLY A 18 11.04 -27.66 0.30
N THR A 19 10.39 -26.49 0.25
CA THR A 19 9.50 -26.02 1.33
C THR A 19 8.11 -26.62 1.20
N LYS A 20 7.56 -27.10 2.32
CA LYS A 20 6.14 -27.52 2.40
C LYS A 20 5.22 -26.35 2.12
N MET A 21 4.30 -26.52 1.18
CA MET A 21 3.26 -25.53 0.89
C MET A 21 1.96 -25.89 1.60
N VAL A 22 1.33 -24.87 2.21
CA VAL A 22 0.05 -24.99 2.89
C VAL A 22 -0.94 -24.03 2.23
N PHE A 23 -2.05 -24.57 1.75
CA PHE A 23 -3.07 -23.82 1.02
C PHE A 23 -4.34 -23.70 1.84
N PRO A 24 -4.79 -22.49 2.20
CA PRO A 24 -6.00 -22.29 3.01
C PRO A 24 -7.30 -22.53 2.23
N GLY A 25 -7.21 -22.67 0.90
CA GLY A 25 -8.40 -22.74 0.05
C GLY A 25 -9.15 -21.40 0.05
N TYR A 26 -10.47 -21.46 0.20
CA TYR A 26 -11.34 -20.29 0.22
C TYR A 26 -11.62 -19.76 1.64
N GLN A 27 -11.23 -20.50 2.66
CA GLN A 27 -11.47 -20.14 4.07
C GLN A 27 -10.36 -19.21 4.57
N LEU A 28 -10.56 -17.90 4.39
CA LEU A 28 -9.60 -16.87 4.78
C LEU A 28 -10.04 -16.08 6.02
N ASP A 29 -11.02 -16.61 6.78
CA ASP A 29 -11.40 -16.02 8.06
C ASP A 29 -10.34 -16.29 9.14
N GLY A 30 -10.33 -15.46 10.18
CA GLY A 30 -9.28 -15.50 11.20
C GLY A 30 -9.18 -16.81 11.96
N LYS A 31 -10.32 -17.50 12.20
CA LYS A 31 -10.36 -18.79 12.92
C LYS A 31 -9.76 -19.88 12.06
N SER A 32 -10.25 -20.04 10.83
CA SER A 32 -9.78 -21.09 9.91
C SER A 32 -8.29 -20.96 9.61
N LEU A 33 -7.80 -19.72 9.41
CA LEU A 33 -6.38 -19.48 9.20
C LEU A 33 -5.53 -19.81 10.42
N PHE A 34 -5.98 -19.42 11.61
CA PHE A 34 -5.26 -19.74 12.85
C PHE A 34 -5.15 -21.25 13.06
N GLU A 35 -6.27 -21.99 12.96
CA GLU A 35 -6.29 -23.45 13.09
C GLU A 35 -5.38 -24.13 12.07
N LEU A 36 -5.41 -23.68 10.81
CA LEU A 36 -4.53 -24.18 9.76
C LEU A 36 -3.05 -23.94 10.08
N PHE A 37 -2.70 -22.74 10.51
CA PHE A 37 -1.31 -22.38 10.82
C PHE A 37 -0.75 -23.20 11.97
N GLU A 38 -1.53 -23.43 13.00
CA GLU A 38 -1.11 -24.25 14.14
C GLU A 38 -1.02 -25.74 13.78
N THR A 39 -2.04 -26.29 13.10
CA THR A 39 -2.09 -27.71 12.69
C THR A 39 -0.94 -28.06 11.75
N GLU A 40 -0.68 -27.22 10.76
CA GLU A 40 0.35 -27.46 9.74
C GLU A 40 1.73 -26.92 10.15
N ARG A 41 1.84 -26.32 11.34
CA ARG A 41 3.07 -25.73 11.91
C ARG A 41 3.71 -24.75 10.94
N VAL A 42 2.92 -23.81 10.42
CA VAL A 42 3.35 -22.79 9.46
C VAL A 42 4.39 -21.89 10.12
N THR A 43 5.52 -21.67 9.44
CA THR A 43 6.61 -20.79 9.89
C THR A 43 6.65 -19.46 9.15
N VAL A 44 6.21 -19.46 7.90
CA VAL A 44 6.17 -18.27 7.03
C VAL A 44 4.82 -18.21 6.33
N SER A 45 4.25 -17.01 6.26
CA SER A 45 3.00 -16.78 5.54
C SER A 45 3.13 -15.57 4.58
N ALA A 46 2.20 -15.45 3.63
CA ALA A 46 2.13 -14.32 2.73
C ALA A 46 0.68 -13.98 2.42
N GLY A 47 0.33 -12.71 2.42
CA GLY A 47 -1.03 -12.29 2.13
C GLY A 47 -1.24 -10.77 2.13
N VAL A 48 -2.47 -10.38 1.85
CA VAL A 48 -2.89 -8.98 1.82
C VAL A 48 -3.36 -8.51 3.21
N PRO A 49 -3.32 -7.19 3.51
CA PRO A 49 -3.69 -6.67 4.82
C PRO A 49 -5.08 -7.06 5.32
N THR A 50 -6.07 -7.16 4.44
CA THR A 50 -7.45 -7.51 4.82
C THR A 50 -7.56 -8.91 5.46
N VAL A 51 -6.81 -9.87 4.93
CA VAL A 51 -6.72 -11.24 5.48
C VAL A 51 -6.07 -11.23 6.86
N TRP A 52 -4.98 -10.49 6.99
CA TRP A 52 -4.25 -10.37 8.26
C TRP A 52 -5.03 -9.62 9.33
N LEU A 53 -5.84 -8.64 8.94
CA LEU A 53 -6.72 -7.93 9.88
C LEU A 53 -7.70 -8.90 10.54
N ALA A 54 -8.37 -9.76 9.76
CA ALA A 54 -9.29 -10.77 10.28
C ALA A 54 -8.59 -11.77 11.23
N LEU A 55 -7.38 -12.20 10.88
CA LEU A 55 -6.57 -13.09 11.71
C LEU A 55 -6.18 -12.43 13.04
N LEU A 56 -5.64 -11.22 13.01
CA LEU A 56 -5.24 -10.47 14.21
C LEU A 56 -6.43 -10.17 15.13
N GLN A 57 -7.59 -9.81 14.58
CA GLN A 57 -8.82 -9.59 15.34
C GLN A 57 -9.25 -10.89 16.06
N HIS A 58 -9.28 -12.03 15.35
CA HIS A 58 -9.62 -13.31 15.95
C HIS A 58 -8.65 -13.71 17.07
N MET A 59 -7.35 -13.54 16.83
CA MET A 59 -6.32 -13.86 17.82
C MET A 59 -6.40 -12.96 19.05
N GLY A 60 -6.62 -11.66 18.88
CA GLY A 60 -6.76 -10.72 19.98
C GLY A 60 -7.98 -11.02 20.85
N GLN A 61 -9.15 -11.27 20.24
CA GLN A 61 -10.38 -11.61 20.94
C GLN A 61 -10.27 -12.91 21.76
N ASN A 62 -9.54 -13.90 21.26
CA ASN A 62 -9.41 -15.20 21.88
C ASN A 62 -8.08 -15.39 22.63
N LYS A 63 -7.26 -14.34 22.78
CA LYS A 63 -5.95 -14.34 23.46
C LYS A 63 -5.01 -15.45 22.95
N LEU A 64 -5.04 -15.70 21.65
CA LEU A 64 -4.23 -16.72 20.99
C LEU A 64 -2.82 -16.23 20.70
N LYS A 65 -1.88 -17.15 20.51
CA LYS A 65 -0.50 -16.90 20.08
C LYS A 65 -0.10 -17.91 19.03
N PHE A 66 0.81 -17.53 18.13
CA PHE A 66 1.40 -18.48 17.18
C PHE A 66 2.44 -19.35 17.87
N SER A 67 2.42 -20.65 17.56
CA SER A 67 3.42 -21.60 18.07
C SER A 67 4.69 -21.64 17.19
N THR A 68 4.55 -21.44 15.89
CA THR A 68 5.64 -21.65 14.94
C THR A 68 5.84 -20.51 13.94
N MET A 69 4.80 -19.72 13.65
CA MET A 69 4.89 -18.64 12.68
C MET A 69 5.82 -17.52 13.20
N ASN A 70 6.85 -17.20 12.43
CA ASN A 70 7.85 -16.19 12.79
C ASN A 70 8.03 -15.09 11.74
N ARG A 71 7.48 -15.25 10.54
CA ARG A 71 7.53 -14.25 9.46
C ARG A 71 6.25 -14.21 8.66
N THR A 72 5.90 -13.02 8.19
CA THR A 72 4.83 -12.84 7.21
C THR A 72 5.22 -11.79 6.17
N VAL A 73 4.94 -12.09 4.90
CA VAL A 73 5.05 -11.13 3.80
C VAL A 73 3.70 -10.46 3.63
N ILE A 74 3.67 -9.12 3.69
CA ILE A 74 2.46 -8.33 3.49
C ILE A 74 2.65 -7.45 2.27
N GLY A 75 1.76 -7.58 1.30
CA GLY A 75 1.83 -6.84 0.06
C GLY A 75 0.48 -6.72 -0.62
N GLY A 76 0.49 -6.29 -1.89
CA GLY A 76 -0.74 -6.09 -2.66
C GLY A 76 -1.49 -4.78 -2.36
N SER A 77 -1.36 -4.25 -1.17
CA SER A 77 -1.71 -2.88 -0.76
C SER A 77 -0.81 -2.43 0.38
N ALA A 78 -0.85 -1.15 0.75
CA ALA A 78 -0.05 -0.62 1.86
C ALA A 78 -0.41 -1.34 3.16
N CYS A 79 0.62 -1.77 3.91
CA CYS A 79 0.45 -2.38 5.21
C CYS A 79 0.33 -1.30 6.29
N PRO A 80 -0.77 -1.24 7.05
CA PRO A 80 -0.91 -0.27 8.12
C PRO A 80 0.19 -0.42 9.17
N PRO A 81 0.82 0.69 9.64
CA PRO A 81 1.86 0.62 10.67
C PRO A 81 1.40 -0.10 11.95
N ALA A 82 0.14 0.06 12.34
CA ALA A 82 -0.45 -0.64 13.49
C ALA A 82 -0.44 -2.18 13.32
N MET A 83 -0.63 -2.66 12.09
CA MET A 83 -0.58 -4.09 11.78
C MET A 83 0.84 -4.64 11.90
N ILE A 84 1.84 -3.90 11.37
CA ILE A 84 3.26 -4.26 11.51
C ILE A 84 3.62 -4.32 13.00
N ARG A 85 3.23 -3.30 13.78
CA ARG A 85 3.46 -3.24 15.22
C ARG A 85 2.85 -4.45 15.92
N SER A 86 1.57 -4.77 15.67
CA SER A 86 0.89 -5.88 16.32
C SER A 86 1.58 -7.21 16.01
N PHE A 87 1.89 -7.53 14.76
CA PHE A 87 2.62 -8.75 14.43
C PHE A 87 3.95 -8.85 15.17
N GLN A 88 4.71 -7.77 15.22
CA GLN A 88 6.06 -7.79 15.79
C GLN A 88 6.08 -7.72 17.33
N GLU A 89 5.26 -6.85 17.94
CA GLU A 89 5.29 -6.62 19.38
C GLU A 89 4.37 -7.57 20.15
N ASP A 90 3.16 -7.87 19.63
CA ASP A 90 2.20 -8.72 20.31
C ASP A 90 2.45 -10.22 20.03
N TYR A 91 2.93 -10.56 18.83
CA TYR A 91 3.02 -11.94 18.36
C TYR A 91 4.44 -12.41 18.02
N GLY A 92 5.45 -11.55 18.04
CA GLY A 92 6.84 -11.90 17.73
C GLY A 92 7.08 -12.31 16.27
N VAL A 93 6.18 -11.92 15.36
CA VAL A 93 6.23 -12.25 13.92
C VAL A 93 6.85 -11.11 13.14
N GLN A 94 7.97 -11.36 12.47
CA GLN A 94 8.60 -10.37 11.60
C GLN A 94 7.73 -10.08 10.38
N VAL A 95 7.44 -8.82 10.13
CA VAL A 95 6.73 -8.37 8.92
C VAL A 95 7.73 -7.97 7.84
N LEU A 96 7.55 -8.52 6.65
CA LEU A 96 8.22 -8.13 5.42
C LEU A 96 7.20 -7.41 4.54
N HIS A 97 7.14 -6.08 4.64
CA HIS A 97 6.30 -5.28 3.76
C HIS A 97 6.89 -5.29 2.37
N ALA A 98 6.12 -5.68 1.38
CA ALA A 98 6.57 -5.90 0.02
C ALA A 98 5.72 -5.16 -1.00
N TRP A 99 6.36 -4.71 -2.07
CA TRP A 99 5.69 -4.11 -3.22
C TRP A 99 6.12 -4.81 -4.51
N GLY A 100 5.18 -4.89 -5.41
CA GLY A 100 5.39 -5.43 -6.74
C GLY A 100 4.11 -5.40 -7.56
N MET A 101 4.19 -5.87 -8.79
CA MET A 101 3.09 -5.93 -9.73
C MET A 101 3.27 -7.11 -10.68
N THR A 102 2.23 -7.46 -11.42
CA THR A 102 2.28 -8.61 -12.35
C THR A 102 3.43 -8.48 -13.37
N GLU A 103 3.66 -7.29 -13.86
CA GLU A 103 4.71 -6.94 -14.81
C GLU A 103 6.13 -7.08 -14.24
N MET A 104 6.26 -7.31 -12.93
CA MET A 104 7.52 -7.51 -12.22
C MET A 104 7.72 -8.96 -11.76
N SER A 105 6.84 -9.87 -12.05
CA SER A 105 6.89 -11.33 -11.83
C SER A 105 7.08 -11.84 -10.39
N PRO A 106 6.49 -11.32 -9.33
CA PRO A 106 5.82 -10.04 -9.15
C PRO A 106 6.64 -9.01 -8.34
N LEU A 107 7.77 -9.38 -7.72
CA LEU A 107 8.39 -8.66 -6.60
C LEU A 107 9.37 -7.57 -7.07
N GLY A 108 9.21 -6.37 -6.54
CA GLY A 108 10.09 -5.23 -6.78
C GLY A 108 10.89 -4.79 -5.57
N THR A 109 10.21 -4.64 -4.42
CA THR A 109 10.87 -4.19 -3.18
C THR A 109 10.41 -5.00 -1.97
N VAL A 110 11.28 -5.03 -0.95
CA VAL A 110 10.99 -5.60 0.37
C VAL A 110 11.57 -4.70 1.46
N SER A 111 10.76 -4.42 2.49
CA SER A 111 11.19 -3.62 3.63
C SER A 111 11.90 -4.48 4.67
N THR A 112 13.23 -4.47 4.61
CA THR A 112 14.13 -5.08 5.60
C THR A 112 15.05 -4.01 6.18
N LEU A 113 15.31 -4.06 7.49
CA LEU A 113 16.22 -3.13 8.13
C LEU A 113 17.67 -3.37 7.68
N LYS A 114 18.43 -2.30 7.42
CA LYS A 114 19.88 -2.36 7.27
C LYS A 114 20.52 -2.54 8.65
N SER A 115 21.77 -3.05 8.71
CA SER A 115 22.52 -3.23 9.97
C SER A 115 22.55 -1.97 10.82
N LYS A 116 22.77 -0.80 10.21
CA LYS A 116 22.78 0.50 10.91
C LYS A 116 21.44 0.91 11.54
N HIS A 117 20.34 0.21 11.21
CA HIS A 117 19.01 0.50 11.75
C HIS A 117 18.63 -0.41 12.92
N LEU A 118 19.42 -1.45 13.20
CA LEU A 118 19.06 -2.46 14.20
C LEU A 118 19.02 -1.90 15.63
N ASP A 119 19.83 -0.88 15.91
CA ASP A 119 19.91 -0.23 17.22
C ASP A 119 19.01 1.00 17.36
N LEU A 120 18.22 1.34 16.32
CA LEU A 120 17.28 2.45 16.38
C LEU A 120 16.12 2.16 17.35
N PRO A 121 15.48 3.21 17.91
CA PRO A 121 14.23 3.08 18.66
C PRO A 121 13.15 2.36 17.85
N LYS A 122 12.23 1.68 18.54
CA LYS A 122 11.16 0.87 17.91
C LYS A 122 10.35 1.67 16.90
N ASP A 123 9.95 2.90 17.24
CA ASP A 123 9.15 3.74 16.34
C ASP A 123 9.93 4.15 15.08
N SER A 124 11.24 4.40 15.20
CA SER A 124 12.08 4.67 14.03
C SER A 124 12.22 3.45 13.12
N LYS A 125 12.37 2.25 13.71
CA LYS A 125 12.35 0.99 12.95
C LYS A 125 11.01 0.77 12.25
N LEU A 126 9.92 1.01 12.97
CA LEU A 126 8.58 0.89 12.42
C LEU A 126 8.34 1.86 11.24
N ALA A 127 8.81 3.11 11.35
CA ALA A 127 8.71 4.08 10.27
C ALA A 127 9.44 3.60 8.99
N ILE A 128 10.61 2.96 9.13
CA ILE A 128 11.34 2.36 8.00
C ILE A 128 10.57 1.16 7.44
N GLN A 129 10.10 0.26 8.30
CA GLN A 129 9.41 -0.97 7.90
C GLN A 129 8.02 -0.71 7.30
N SER A 130 7.42 0.44 7.58
CA SER A 130 6.15 0.86 6.97
C SER A 130 6.28 1.29 5.51
N LYS A 131 7.49 1.61 5.04
CA LYS A 131 7.75 1.84 3.62
C LYS A 131 7.70 0.53 2.84
N GLN A 132 7.50 0.58 1.52
CA GLN A 132 7.50 -0.62 0.67
C GLN A 132 8.89 -1.23 0.52
N GLY A 133 9.91 -0.54 0.99
CA GLY A 133 11.24 -1.07 1.17
C GLY A 133 12.21 -0.78 0.04
N ARG A 134 13.27 -1.58 -0.03
CA ARG A 134 14.34 -1.40 -1.01
C ARG A 134 14.20 -2.39 -2.15
N SER A 135 14.73 -2.03 -3.32
CA SER A 135 14.79 -2.93 -4.45
C SER A 135 15.45 -4.26 -4.07
N ILE A 136 14.91 -5.35 -4.60
CA ILE A 136 15.54 -6.67 -4.51
C ILE A 136 16.67 -6.77 -5.54
N PHE A 137 17.55 -7.75 -5.36
CA PHE A 137 18.64 -8.00 -6.32
C PHE A 137 18.06 -8.14 -7.74
N GLY A 138 18.66 -7.42 -8.68
CA GLY A 138 18.26 -7.43 -10.09
C GLY A 138 17.16 -6.45 -10.48
N VAL A 139 16.60 -5.68 -9.53
CA VAL A 139 15.64 -4.61 -9.82
C VAL A 139 16.27 -3.25 -9.57
N ASP A 140 16.29 -2.42 -10.61
CA ASP A 140 16.63 -1.01 -10.52
C ASP A 140 15.36 -0.17 -10.39
N LEU A 141 15.43 0.89 -9.57
CA LEU A 141 14.35 1.84 -9.35
C LEU A 141 14.83 3.25 -9.69
N LYS A 142 13.95 4.10 -10.16
CA LYS A 142 14.12 5.55 -10.14
C LYS A 142 12.78 6.27 -10.07
N ILE A 143 12.82 7.52 -9.64
CA ILE A 143 11.67 8.43 -9.67
C ILE A 143 11.98 9.58 -10.61
N VAL A 144 10.99 9.95 -11.42
CA VAL A 144 11.12 11.02 -12.42
C VAL A 144 9.94 11.99 -12.31
N ASP A 145 10.18 13.24 -12.73
CA ASP A 145 9.11 14.23 -12.91
C ASP A 145 8.23 13.93 -14.14
N ASP A 146 7.24 14.77 -14.39
CA ASP A 146 6.34 14.60 -15.55
C ASP A 146 7.06 14.79 -16.91
N ALA A 147 8.23 15.43 -16.92
CA ALA A 147 9.09 15.58 -18.11
C ALA A 147 10.04 14.38 -18.30
N GLY A 148 10.10 13.46 -17.34
CA GLY A 148 10.98 12.28 -17.36
C GLY A 148 12.36 12.51 -16.78
N LYS A 149 12.63 13.67 -16.16
CA LYS A 149 13.89 13.99 -15.51
C LYS A 149 14.00 13.30 -14.16
N ASP A 150 15.17 12.73 -13.87
CA ASP A 150 15.45 12.06 -12.61
C ASP A 150 15.33 12.99 -11.40
N LEU A 151 14.69 12.51 -10.36
CA LEU A 151 14.50 13.20 -9.09
C LEU A 151 15.46 12.62 -8.01
N PRO A 152 15.87 13.46 -7.02
CA PRO A 152 16.79 13.02 -5.98
C PRO A 152 16.15 12.01 -5.01
N TRP A 153 16.98 11.10 -4.48
CA TRP A 153 16.61 10.16 -3.41
C TRP A 153 16.79 10.82 -2.04
N ASP A 154 16.00 11.84 -1.74
CA ASP A 154 16.08 12.61 -0.50
C ASP A 154 14.94 12.30 0.48
N GLY A 155 14.04 11.38 0.11
CA GLY A 155 12.86 11.00 0.88
C GLY A 155 11.74 12.04 0.88
N LYS A 156 11.87 13.12 0.09
CA LYS A 156 10.93 14.23 0.01
C LYS A 156 10.40 14.43 -1.41
N ALA A 157 11.32 14.48 -2.38
CA ALA A 157 10.93 14.52 -3.78
C ALA A 157 10.16 13.26 -4.13
N PHE A 158 8.95 13.40 -4.65
CA PHE A 158 8.15 12.28 -5.13
C PHE A 158 7.84 12.47 -6.61
N GLY A 159 7.86 11.37 -7.34
CA GLY A 159 7.69 11.35 -8.78
C GLY A 159 7.20 10.03 -9.30
N ASN A 160 7.01 9.96 -10.60
CA ASN A 160 6.60 8.73 -11.28
C ASN A 160 7.67 7.65 -11.08
N LEU A 161 7.28 6.52 -10.51
CA LEU A 161 8.18 5.40 -10.24
C LEU A 161 8.40 4.58 -11.52
N LEU A 162 9.65 4.44 -11.90
CA LEU A 162 10.09 3.62 -13.01
C LEU A 162 10.93 2.44 -12.48
N VAL A 163 10.84 1.30 -13.15
CA VAL A 163 11.58 0.09 -12.79
C VAL A 163 12.25 -0.55 -14.01
N ARG A 164 13.34 -1.27 -13.75
CA ARG A 164 14.08 -2.04 -14.75
C ARG A 164 14.65 -3.31 -14.12
N GLY A 165 14.70 -4.39 -14.88
CA GLY A 165 15.30 -5.66 -14.43
C GLY A 165 15.02 -6.81 -15.36
N PRO A 166 15.76 -7.95 -15.22
CA PRO A 166 15.69 -9.06 -16.16
C PRO A 166 14.37 -9.83 -16.20
N TRP A 167 13.52 -9.68 -15.20
CA TRP A 167 12.19 -10.30 -15.14
C TRP A 167 11.04 -9.30 -15.18
N ILE A 168 11.33 -8.03 -15.48
CA ILE A 168 10.31 -7.02 -15.71
C ILE A 168 9.83 -7.13 -17.15
N SER A 169 8.50 -7.11 -17.33
CA SER A 169 7.89 -7.20 -18.66
C SER A 169 8.30 -6.01 -19.53
N ASN A 170 8.61 -6.27 -20.76
CA ASN A 170 8.89 -5.25 -21.77
C ASN A 170 7.69 -4.96 -22.68
N GLY A 171 6.53 -5.57 -22.42
CA GLY A 171 5.33 -5.36 -23.22
C GLY A 171 4.18 -6.29 -22.82
N TYR A 172 3.05 -6.08 -23.48
CA TYR A 172 1.84 -6.87 -23.28
C TYR A 172 1.59 -7.81 -24.47
N PHE A 173 0.79 -8.85 -24.22
CA PHE A 173 0.47 -9.85 -25.22
C PHE A 173 -0.12 -9.19 -26.48
N LYS A 174 0.38 -9.57 -27.67
CA LYS A 174 0.01 -9.00 -28.97
C LYS A 174 0.18 -7.48 -29.10
N GLY A 175 0.98 -6.85 -28.23
CA GLY A 175 1.18 -5.39 -28.26
C GLY A 175 -0.04 -4.60 -27.80
N GLU A 176 -0.96 -5.21 -27.05
CA GLU A 176 -2.11 -4.52 -26.50
C GLU A 176 -1.65 -3.35 -25.60
N GLY A 177 -2.24 -2.17 -25.79
CA GLY A 177 -1.84 -0.94 -25.07
C GLY A 177 -0.60 -0.24 -25.62
N GLY A 178 0.03 -0.77 -26.67
CA GLY A 178 1.22 -0.20 -27.28
C GLY A 178 2.51 -0.54 -26.53
N ASP A 179 3.59 0.20 -26.81
CA ASP A 179 4.87 0.08 -26.11
C ASP A 179 4.78 0.80 -24.76
N PRO A 180 4.85 0.09 -23.62
CA PRO A 180 4.82 0.70 -22.31
C PRO A 180 6.15 1.32 -21.89
N MET A 181 7.26 0.95 -22.55
CA MET A 181 8.60 1.32 -22.12
C MET A 181 8.91 2.79 -22.37
N ARG A 182 9.71 3.37 -21.48
CA ARG A 182 10.24 4.72 -21.60
C ARG A 182 11.76 4.67 -21.66
N LYS A 183 12.35 5.37 -22.62
CA LYS A 183 13.81 5.53 -22.71
C LYS A 183 14.22 6.78 -21.96
N ASP A 184 15.27 6.64 -21.16
CA ASP A 184 15.93 7.80 -20.54
C ASP A 184 16.97 8.44 -21.47
N GLU A 185 17.69 9.46 -20.96
CA GLU A 185 18.71 10.19 -21.72
C GLU A 185 19.89 9.30 -22.16
N ASP A 186 20.16 8.22 -21.42
CA ASP A 186 21.21 7.23 -21.74
C ASP A 186 20.70 6.13 -22.67
N GLY A 187 19.44 6.21 -23.12
CA GLY A 187 18.80 5.22 -23.99
C GLY A 187 18.40 3.91 -23.27
N MET A 188 18.44 3.89 -21.94
CA MET A 188 18.02 2.75 -21.14
C MET A 188 16.50 2.68 -21.06
N GLU A 189 15.95 1.46 -21.21
CA GLU A 189 14.52 1.22 -21.17
C GLU A 189 14.04 0.97 -19.73
N TRP A 190 12.97 1.69 -19.36
CA TRP A 190 12.34 1.64 -18.05
C TRP A 190 10.84 1.38 -18.18
N PHE A 191 10.31 0.53 -17.30
CA PHE A 191 8.89 0.25 -17.24
C PHE A 191 8.22 1.25 -16.24
N PRO A 192 7.22 2.04 -16.68
CA PRO A 192 6.46 2.95 -15.82
C PRO A 192 5.43 2.15 -15.01
N THR A 193 5.56 2.16 -13.69
CA THR A 193 4.70 1.36 -12.81
C THR A 193 3.28 1.92 -12.63
N GLY A 194 3.10 3.21 -12.93
CA GLY A 194 1.87 3.94 -12.63
C GLY A 194 1.72 4.26 -11.14
N ASP A 195 2.77 4.07 -10.34
CA ASP A 195 2.85 4.52 -8.95
C ASP A 195 3.66 5.82 -8.87
N VAL A 196 3.34 6.64 -7.88
CA VAL A 196 4.12 7.80 -7.46
C VAL A 196 4.80 7.47 -6.14
N ALA A 197 6.08 7.72 -6.03
CA ALA A 197 6.86 7.33 -4.87
C ALA A 197 7.92 8.36 -4.49
N THR A 198 8.36 8.29 -3.23
CA THR A 198 9.63 8.85 -2.78
C THR A 198 10.66 7.74 -2.62
N ILE A 199 11.95 8.08 -2.71
CA ILE A 199 13.04 7.18 -2.33
C ILE A 199 13.96 7.95 -1.40
N ASP A 200 14.28 7.37 -0.24
CA ASP A 200 15.18 8.02 0.70
C ASP A 200 16.67 7.70 0.41
N PRO A 201 17.64 8.40 1.05
CA PRO A 201 19.06 8.16 0.83
C PRO A 201 19.54 6.74 1.15
N ASP A 202 18.74 5.98 1.90
CA ASP A 202 19.00 4.57 2.20
C ASP A 202 18.42 3.61 1.16
N GLY A 203 17.71 4.15 0.16
CA GLY A 203 17.07 3.40 -0.92
C GLY A 203 15.71 2.82 -0.54
N TYR A 204 15.10 3.23 0.58
CA TYR A 204 13.74 2.81 0.89
C TYR A 204 12.75 3.62 0.10
N MET A 205 12.03 2.93 -0.76
CA MET A 205 10.93 3.46 -1.55
C MET A 205 9.65 3.48 -0.71
N GLN A 206 8.91 4.58 -0.80
CA GLN A 206 7.58 4.72 -0.23
C GLN A 206 6.62 5.19 -1.31
N ILE A 207 5.59 4.40 -1.59
CA ILE A 207 4.51 4.81 -2.47
C ILE A 207 3.71 5.89 -1.75
N THR A 208 3.56 7.02 -2.42
CA THR A 208 2.74 8.15 -1.96
C THR A 208 1.35 8.08 -2.56
N ASP A 209 1.24 7.60 -3.81
CA ASP A 209 -0.05 7.41 -4.47
C ASP A 209 0.08 6.60 -5.78
N ARG A 210 -1.05 6.40 -6.47
CA ARG A 210 -1.11 6.06 -7.87
C ARG A 210 -1.06 7.34 -8.71
N SER A 211 -0.38 7.33 -9.86
CA SER A 211 -0.31 8.50 -10.75
C SER A 211 -1.68 9.05 -11.15
N LYS A 212 -2.70 8.18 -11.21
CA LYS A 212 -4.10 8.54 -11.49
C LYS A 212 -4.92 8.93 -10.25
N ASP A 213 -4.40 8.69 -9.04
CA ASP A 213 -5.10 8.91 -7.77
C ASP A 213 -4.52 10.09 -6.99
N VAL A 214 -3.26 10.48 -7.30
CA VAL A 214 -2.65 11.69 -6.76
C VAL A 214 -3.51 12.91 -7.10
N ILE A 215 -3.77 13.74 -6.09
CA ILE A 215 -4.62 14.92 -6.25
C ILE A 215 -3.73 16.10 -6.62
N LYS A 216 -3.95 16.65 -7.82
CA LYS A 216 -3.18 17.78 -8.35
C LYS A 216 -3.83 19.10 -7.95
N SER A 217 -3.29 19.76 -6.94
CA SER A 217 -3.88 20.96 -6.34
C SER A 217 -2.95 22.16 -6.46
N GLY A 218 -3.30 23.12 -7.32
CA GLY A 218 -2.53 24.36 -7.47
C GLY A 218 -1.09 24.17 -7.94
N GLY A 219 -0.81 23.12 -8.71
CA GLY A 219 0.54 22.77 -9.17
C GLY A 219 1.33 21.90 -8.20
N GLU A 220 0.78 21.59 -7.04
CA GLU A 220 1.35 20.69 -6.04
C GLU A 220 0.57 19.37 -5.99
N TRP A 221 1.20 18.32 -5.48
CA TRP A 221 0.61 17.00 -5.39
C TRP A 221 0.22 16.67 -3.94
N ILE A 222 -0.99 16.17 -3.75
CA ILE A 222 -1.50 15.70 -2.46
C ILE A 222 -1.65 14.18 -2.51
N SER A 223 -1.03 13.49 -1.55
CA SER A 223 -1.16 12.04 -1.40
C SER A 223 -2.55 11.68 -0.85
N SER A 224 -3.34 10.98 -1.64
CA SER A 224 -4.61 10.45 -1.18
C SER A 224 -4.43 9.35 -0.12
N ILE A 225 -3.35 8.56 -0.23
CA ILE A 225 -3.03 7.47 0.72
C ILE A 225 -2.68 8.03 2.10
N ASP A 226 -1.90 9.11 2.18
CA ASP A 226 -1.55 9.71 3.48
C ASP A 226 -2.79 10.29 4.18
N LEU A 227 -3.70 10.89 3.41
CA LEU A 227 -4.97 11.36 3.94
C LEU A 227 -5.86 10.19 4.42
N GLU A 228 -5.93 9.10 3.67
CA GLU A 228 -6.67 7.89 4.07
C GLU A 228 -6.11 7.28 5.35
N ASN A 229 -4.79 7.15 5.44
CA ASN A 229 -4.11 6.63 6.64
C ASN A 229 -4.36 7.52 7.86
N ALA A 230 -4.32 8.84 7.68
CA ALA A 230 -4.64 9.80 8.74
C ALA A 230 -6.10 9.67 9.20
N ALA A 231 -7.04 9.49 8.27
CA ALA A 231 -8.46 9.31 8.59
C ALA A 231 -8.73 8.00 9.35
N VAL A 232 -8.15 6.89 8.89
CA VAL A 232 -8.33 5.55 9.50
C VAL A 232 -7.72 5.49 10.92
N ALA A 233 -6.76 6.36 11.25
CA ALA A 233 -6.24 6.49 12.61
C ALA A 233 -7.29 7.07 13.61
N HIS A 234 -8.40 7.63 13.14
CA HIS A 234 -9.47 8.10 14.01
C HIS A 234 -10.28 6.92 14.58
N PRO A 235 -10.56 6.89 15.92
CA PRO A 235 -11.24 5.76 16.56
C PRO A 235 -12.59 5.37 15.98
N ALA A 236 -13.34 6.34 15.44
CA ALA A 236 -14.68 6.15 14.90
C ALA A 236 -14.71 5.78 13.40
N VAL A 237 -13.56 5.75 12.72
CA VAL A 237 -13.45 5.43 11.28
C VAL A 237 -13.16 3.95 11.10
N ALA A 238 -13.99 3.28 10.31
CA ALA A 238 -13.77 1.89 9.90
C ALA A 238 -12.92 1.81 8.62
N GLU A 239 -13.31 2.62 7.61
CA GLU A 239 -12.62 2.71 6.34
C GLU A 239 -12.67 4.17 5.84
N ALA A 240 -11.68 4.55 5.04
CA ALA A 240 -11.63 5.85 4.41
C ALA A 240 -11.07 5.74 2.99
N ALA A 241 -11.58 6.60 2.12
CA ALA A 241 -11.06 6.83 0.78
C ALA A 241 -10.95 8.33 0.52
N VAL A 242 -9.94 8.73 -0.24
CA VAL A 242 -9.79 10.13 -0.68
C VAL A 242 -9.66 10.18 -2.19
N ILE A 243 -10.44 11.06 -2.80
CA ILE A 243 -10.38 11.32 -4.24
C ILE A 243 -10.25 12.82 -4.50
N GLY A 244 -9.63 13.17 -5.64
CA GLY A 244 -9.64 14.54 -6.15
C GLY A 244 -11.00 14.88 -6.75
N ILE A 245 -11.56 16.01 -6.32
CA ILE A 245 -12.75 16.64 -6.92
C ILE A 245 -12.32 17.93 -7.60
N ARG A 246 -12.82 18.17 -8.81
CA ARG A 246 -12.51 19.34 -9.58
C ARG A 246 -12.86 20.63 -8.83
N HIS A 247 -11.89 21.57 -8.80
CA HIS A 247 -12.04 22.84 -8.11
C HIS A 247 -11.64 24.00 -9.05
N PRO A 248 -12.46 25.06 -9.20
CA PRO A 248 -12.24 26.10 -10.21
C PRO A 248 -10.94 26.89 -10.04
N LYS A 249 -10.42 26.96 -8.80
CA LYS A 249 -9.19 27.71 -8.49
C LYS A 249 -7.96 26.82 -8.39
N TRP A 250 -8.11 25.58 -7.91
CA TRP A 250 -7.00 24.73 -7.50
C TRP A 250 -6.80 23.52 -8.41
N ASP A 251 -7.57 23.37 -9.49
CA ASP A 251 -7.67 22.19 -10.35
C ASP A 251 -8.40 21.06 -9.64
N GLU A 252 -7.80 20.48 -8.60
CA GLU A 252 -8.44 19.47 -7.74
C GLU A 252 -8.27 19.81 -6.26
N ARG A 253 -9.25 19.34 -5.45
CA ARG A 253 -9.16 19.37 -4.00
C ARG A 253 -9.65 18.04 -3.40
N PRO A 254 -9.09 17.63 -2.23
CA PRO A 254 -9.44 16.35 -1.63
C PRO A 254 -10.88 16.30 -1.09
N LEU A 255 -11.60 15.24 -1.46
CA LEU A 255 -12.83 14.82 -0.82
C LEU A 255 -12.55 13.55 -0.01
N LEU A 256 -12.82 13.58 1.29
CA LEU A 256 -12.71 12.44 2.19
C LEU A 256 -14.04 11.69 2.26
N ILE A 257 -14.03 10.40 1.93
CA ILE A 257 -15.20 9.52 1.96
C ILE A 257 -14.98 8.48 3.07
N VAL A 258 -15.91 8.38 4.02
CA VAL A 258 -15.71 7.65 5.27
C VAL A 258 -16.82 6.65 5.54
N VAL A 259 -16.44 5.43 5.91
CA VAL A 259 -17.32 4.46 6.58
C VAL A 259 -17.07 4.55 8.08
N LYS A 260 -18.12 4.80 8.86
CA LYS A 260 -18.04 4.84 10.33
C LYS A 260 -17.99 3.43 10.92
N LYS A 261 -17.33 3.25 12.03
CA LYS A 261 -17.48 2.03 12.83
C LYS A 261 -18.91 1.93 13.37
N LYS A 262 -19.38 0.71 13.55
CA LYS A 262 -20.69 0.44 14.13
C LYS A 262 -20.83 1.18 15.49
N ASP A 263 -21.97 1.80 15.70
CA ASP A 263 -22.33 2.55 16.89
C ASP A 263 -21.43 3.78 17.21
N SER A 264 -20.61 4.20 16.23
CA SER A 264 -19.76 5.39 16.37
C SER A 264 -20.49 6.64 15.89
N GLN A 265 -20.27 7.73 16.61
CA GLN A 265 -20.71 9.07 16.23
C GLN A 265 -19.47 9.91 15.94
N VAL A 266 -19.40 10.49 14.77
CA VAL A 266 -18.36 11.46 14.38
C VAL A 266 -18.93 12.41 13.36
N THR A 267 -18.65 13.69 13.51
CA THR A 267 -19.06 14.74 12.58
C THR A 267 -17.96 15.02 11.56
N ARG A 268 -18.32 15.74 10.50
CA ARG A 268 -17.40 16.23 9.49
C ARG A 268 -16.32 17.13 10.12
N GLU A 269 -16.74 18.06 10.95
CA GLU A 269 -15.88 19.06 11.61
C GLU A 269 -14.86 18.37 12.53
N GLU A 270 -15.30 17.36 13.29
CA GLU A 270 -14.41 16.57 14.15
C GLU A 270 -13.35 15.83 13.33
N LEU A 271 -13.73 15.21 12.19
CA LEU A 271 -12.77 14.56 11.33
C LEU A 271 -11.78 15.55 10.71
N ILE A 272 -12.25 16.66 10.15
CA ILE A 272 -11.37 17.69 9.59
C ILE A 272 -10.40 18.19 10.65
N LYS A 273 -10.87 18.48 11.86
CA LYS A 273 -10.04 18.91 12.99
C LYS A 273 -9.01 17.84 13.38
N PHE A 274 -9.35 16.56 13.24
CA PHE A 274 -8.43 15.46 13.57
C PHE A 274 -7.18 15.42 12.67
N PHE A 275 -7.24 16.01 11.49
CA PHE A 275 -6.09 16.13 10.61
C PHE A 275 -5.10 17.22 11.03
N ASP A 276 -5.48 18.14 11.93
CA ASP A 276 -4.60 19.21 12.39
C ASP A 276 -3.28 18.66 12.95
N GLY A 277 -2.17 19.14 12.41
CA GLY A 277 -0.82 18.73 12.76
C GLY A 277 -0.40 17.32 12.27
N LYS A 278 -1.28 16.58 11.59
CA LYS A 278 -0.96 15.26 11.03
C LYS A 278 -0.63 15.30 9.55
N VAL A 279 -1.16 16.30 8.85
CA VAL A 279 -0.90 16.54 7.44
C VAL A 279 -0.58 18.02 7.22
N ALA A 280 -0.01 18.35 6.06
CA ALA A 280 0.21 19.75 5.69
C ALA A 280 -1.15 20.49 5.59
N LYS A 281 -1.21 21.74 6.04
CA LYS A 281 -2.47 22.53 6.05
C LYS A 281 -3.16 22.59 4.68
N TRP A 282 -2.40 22.67 3.62
CA TRP A 282 -2.93 22.74 2.26
C TRP A 282 -3.37 21.36 1.70
N TRP A 283 -3.07 20.27 2.42
CA TRP A 283 -3.57 18.92 2.13
C TRP A 283 -4.94 18.64 2.74
N MET A 284 -5.38 19.47 3.68
CA MET A 284 -6.64 19.26 4.39
C MET A 284 -7.79 18.96 3.41
N PRO A 285 -8.61 17.94 3.69
CA PRO A 285 -9.81 17.69 2.88
C PRO A 285 -10.76 18.89 2.92
N ASP A 286 -11.27 19.25 1.74
CA ASP A 286 -12.24 20.35 1.62
C ASP A 286 -13.63 19.92 2.08
N ASP A 287 -13.91 18.61 2.04
CA ASP A 287 -15.17 18.07 2.52
C ASP A 287 -15.04 16.61 3.00
N VAL A 288 -16.05 16.15 3.78
CA VAL A 288 -16.18 14.78 4.28
C VAL A 288 -17.59 14.27 3.98
N VAL A 289 -17.68 13.11 3.32
CA VAL A 289 -18.92 12.39 3.06
C VAL A 289 -18.92 11.06 3.78
N PHE A 290 -20.03 10.75 4.46
CA PHE A 290 -20.22 9.45 5.11
C PHE A 290 -21.02 8.52 4.20
N VAL A 291 -20.54 7.29 4.06
CA VAL A 291 -21.18 6.24 3.26
C VAL A 291 -21.32 4.95 4.09
N GLU A 292 -22.21 4.06 3.68
CA GLU A 292 -22.39 2.78 4.36
C GLU A 292 -21.25 1.79 4.04
N GLN A 293 -20.72 1.83 2.82
CA GLN A 293 -19.62 0.97 2.36
C GLN A 293 -18.80 1.65 1.26
N LEU A 294 -17.54 1.28 1.16
CA LEU A 294 -16.68 1.66 0.05
C LEU A 294 -16.64 0.54 -1.01
N PRO A 295 -16.50 0.88 -2.30
CA PRO A 295 -16.36 -0.12 -3.36
C PRO A 295 -14.96 -0.77 -3.32
N HIS A 296 -14.92 -2.10 -3.43
CA HIS A 296 -13.70 -2.88 -3.48
C HIS A 296 -13.64 -3.77 -4.73
N THR A 297 -12.43 -4.10 -5.15
CA THR A 297 -12.19 -5.14 -6.15
C THR A 297 -12.43 -6.52 -5.56
N ALA A 298 -12.50 -7.57 -6.39
CA ALA A 298 -12.59 -8.96 -5.95
C ALA A 298 -11.41 -9.41 -5.05
N THR A 299 -10.30 -8.68 -5.08
CA THR A 299 -9.12 -8.93 -4.23
C THR A 299 -9.08 -8.05 -2.98
N GLY A 300 -10.17 -7.33 -2.67
CA GLY A 300 -10.28 -6.48 -1.47
C GLY A 300 -9.58 -5.12 -1.55
N LYS A 301 -9.10 -4.70 -2.73
CA LYS A 301 -8.50 -3.37 -2.93
C LYS A 301 -9.59 -2.32 -3.16
N LEU A 302 -9.42 -1.14 -2.58
CA LEU A 302 -10.30 0.01 -2.78
C LEU A 302 -10.40 0.38 -4.27
N LEU A 303 -11.63 0.54 -4.78
CA LEU A 303 -11.91 0.84 -6.18
C LEU A 303 -12.21 2.34 -6.37
N LYS A 304 -11.17 3.19 -6.31
CA LYS A 304 -11.30 4.66 -6.44
C LYS A 304 -11.89 5.11 -7.77
N THR A 305 -11.74 4.32 -8.86
CA THR A 305 -12.38 4.62 -10.14
C THR A 305 -13.89 4.70 -10.03
N LYS A 306 -14.51 3.78 -9.26
CA LYS A 306 -15.94 3.80 -9.00
C LYS A 306 -16.34 5.01 -8.16
N LEU A 307 -15.56 5.35 -7.14
CA LEU A 307 -15.82 6.54 -6.32
C LEU A 307 -15.76 7.83 -7.16
N ARG A 308 -14.77 7.97 -8.06
CA ARG A 308 -14.71 9.14 -8.96
C ARG A 308 -15.91 9.23 -9.90
N GLU A 309 -16.43 8.08 -10.35
CA GLU A 309 -17.67 8.05 -11.15
C GLU A 309 -18.88 8.47 -10.33
N ASP A 310 -19.03 7.93 -9.11
CA ASP A 310 -20.17 8.21 -8.23
C ASP A 310 -20.18 9.68 -7.76
N PHE A 311 -19.03 10.29 -7.58
CA PHE A 311 -18.87 11.66 -7.11
C PHE A 311 -18.47 12.66 -8.21
N LYS A 312 -18.56 12.31 -9.50
CA LYS A 312 -18.13 13.16 -10.62
C LYS A 312 -18.79 14.56 -10.66
N ASP A 313 -20.04 14.65 -10.19
CA ASP A 313 -20.82 15.89 -10.16
C ASP A 313 -20.84 16.54 -8.76
N TYR A 314 -20.01 16.04 -7.83
CA TYR A 314 -19.93 16.57 -6.47
C TYR A 314 -19.34 17.98 -6.48
N LYS A 315 -19.97 18.87 -5.73
CA LYS A 315 -19.51 20.27 -5.59
C LYS A 315 -18.95 20.46 -4.19
N LEU A 316 -17.68 20.78 -4.12
CA LEU A 316 -17.02 21.11 -2.86
C LEU A 316 -17.59 22.43 -2.29
N PRO A 317 -17.75 22.53 -0.96
CA PRO A 317 -18.19 23.76 -0.31
C PRO A 317 -17.28 24.96 -0.54
N THR A 318 -16.04 24.68 -0.93
CA THR A 318 -14.97 25.66 -1.18
C THR A 318 -14.87 26.11 -2.66
N ALA A 319 -15.65 25.48 -3.56
CA ALA A 319 -15.61 25.71 -5.01
C ALA A 319 -16.46 26.91 -5.48
#